data_f49b73328c5724461fa87f61eeb905e2
#
_entry.id   f49b73328c5724461fa87f61eeb905e2
#
_cell.length_a   1.000
_cell.length_b   1.000
_cell.length_c   1.000
_cell.angle_alpha   90.00
_cell.angle_beta   90.00
_cell.angle_gamma   90.00
#
_symmetry.space_group_name_H-M   'P 1'
#
loop_
_entity.id
_entity.type
_entity.pdbx_description
1 polymer ?
#
loop_
_entity_poly.entity_id
_entity_poly.type
_entity_poly.pdbx_seq_one_letter_code
_entity_poly.pdbx_strand_id
1 'polypeptide(L)'
;MNRMLAIVEREMRKFFRSPMLMIMSMMLPLVQLVILGNAFGGKITNARVGVVDEDHGPEAVKVREAFDAIAANINTFRTIEYNDERTARNDVQTGKIDAAVIIPAQYSRRVYAQDAPRIGLVVDNSDQFTSGSIESEMQSLVDALNAPLIPAPINQKSELDIVELYPYVAYMKFLLAGSIALAMYVSVMIGGGMLYIDDKARGVHEGYLVTPITGLELVMGLNIAGAIKAVLSGLSLTIIGSLLAGLGVIFHPMRDLQLLCLIAVTSVAFNGMMFLMMVRVDDPLVPRAMFGVLNTLLFFPSGAIYPISAFPKWLRAIAIVDPFTYAIHGFKAILLKDGGFAAIQFDLLFLGIFGTGTLLIATPLFKRTL
;
A
#
# COMPACT_ATOMS: atom_id res chain seq x y z
N MET A 1 -39.97 -6.70 -6.74
CA MET A 1 -39.20 -6.29 -5.53
C MET A 1 -39.01 -7.46 -4.54
N ASN A 2 -40.06 -8.16 -4.16
CA ASN A 2 -39.94 -9.29 -3.20
C ASN A 2 -39.00 -10.43 -3.66
N ARG A 3 -38.97 -10.74 -4.96
CA ARG A 3 -38.14 -11.83 -5.53
C ARG A 3 -36.63 -11.49 -5.52
N MET A 4 -36.30 -10.27 -5.86
CA MET A 4 -34.90 -9.77 -5.79
C MET A 4 -34.41 -9.78 -4.32
N LEU A 5 -35.24 -9.29 -3.39
CA LEU A 5 -34.90 -9.33 -1.96
C LEU A 5 -34.74 -10.76 -1.42
N ALA A 6 -35.50 -11.75 -1.92
CA ALA A 6 -35.32 -13.13 -1.56
C ALA A 6 -33.95 -13.69 -1.95
N ILE A 7 -33.42 -13.27 -3.12
CA ILE A 7 -32.06 -13.63 -3.55
C ILE A 7 -31.03 -13.01 -2.59
N VAL A 8 -31.17 -11.71 -2.31
CA VAL A 8 -30.29 -11.01 -1.38
C VAL A 8 -30.30 -11.69 -0.01
N GLU A 9 -31.48 -11.97 0.54
CA GLU A 9 -31.64 -12.62 1.83
C GLU A 9 -30.99 -14.01 1.86
N ARG A 10 -31.22 -14.83 0.83
CA ARG A 10 -30.57 -16.15 0.68
C ARG A 10 -29.05 -16.02 0.75
N GLU A 11 -28.49 -15.10 -0.04
CA GLU A 11 -27.05 -14.90 -0.14
C GLU A 11 -26.45 -14.35 1.15
N MET A 12 -27.14 -13.45 1.84
CA MET A 12 -26.71 -12.94 3.14
C MET A 12 -26.79 -14.03 4.22
N ARG A 13 -27.86 -14.84 4.27
CA ARG A 13 -27.92 -15.98 5.19
C ARG A 13 -26.80 -16.99 4.95
N LYS A 14 -26.48 -17.29 3.68
CA LYS A 14 -25.36 -18.18 3.32
C LYS A 14 -24.02 -17.59 3.79
N PHE A 15 -23.80 -16.29 3.58
CA PHE A 15 -22.58 -15.60 3.98
C PHE A 15 -22.38 -15.62 5.51
N PHE A 16 -23.40 -15.25 6.29
CA PHE A 16 -23.32 -15.26 7.75
C PHE A 16 -23.23 -16.66 8.36
N ARG A 17 -23.73 -17.69 7.68
CA ARG A 17 -23.57 -19.08 8.11
C ARG A 17 -22.22 -19.70 7.75
N SER A 18 -21.41 -18.98 6.97
CA SER A 18 -20.07 -19.42 6.54
C SER A 18 -19.00 -18.45 7.04
N PRO A 19 -18.72 -18.37 8.35
CA PRO A 19 -17.75 -17.41 8.91
C PRO A 19 -16.37 -17.57 8.30
N MET A 20 -16.03 -18.78 7.85
CA MET A 20 -14.76 -19.04 7.17
C MET A 20 -14.60 -18.24 5.89
N LEU A 21 -15.66 -18.04 5.09
CA LEU A 21 -15.61 -17.21 3.87
C LEU A 21 -15.40 -15.73 4.20
N MET A 22 -16.01 -15.26 5.28
CA MET A 22 -15.86 -13.90 5.75
C MET A 22 -14.41 -13.64 6.23
N ILE A 23 -13.87 -14.56 7.04
CA ILE A 23 -12.48 -14.49 7.50
C ILE A 23 -11.50 -14.53 6.32
N MET A 24 -11.69 -15.46 5.37
CA MET A 24 -10.82 -15.60 4.20
C MET A 24 -10.81 -14.35 3.32
N SER A 25 -11.93 -13.64 3.16
CA SER A 25 -11.96 -12.40 2.35
C SER A 25 -11.12 -11.29 2.97
N MET A 26 -10.92 -11.30 4.28
CA MET A 26 -10.16 -10.29 5.01
C MET A 26 -8.73 -10.71 5.32
N MET A 27 -8.47 -12.03 5.39
CA MET A 27 -7.18 -12.55 5.85
C MET A 27 -6.02 -12.10 4.96
N LEU A 28 -6.16 -12.24 3.64
CA LEU A 28 -5.10 -11.84 2.70
C LEU A 28 -4.77 -10.35 2.79
N PRO A 29 -5.74 -9.41 2.74
CA PRO A 29 -5.47 -7.98 2.91
C PRO A 29 -4.90 -7.61 4.29
N LEU A 30 -5.34 -8.26 5.38
CA LEU A 30 -4.80 -8.03 6.72
C LEU A 30 -3.36 -8.52 6.84
N VAL A 31 -3.08 -9.73 6.35
CA VAL A 31 -1.73 -10.29 6.34
C VAL A 31 -0.81 -9.40 5.51
N GLN A 32 -1.27 -8.95 4.34
CA GLN A 32 -0.51 -8.02 3.50
C GLN A 32 -0.25 -6.69 4.23
N LEU A 33 -1.25 -6.11 4.88
CA LEU A 33 -1.11 -4.87 5.65
C LEU A 33 -0.05 -5.02 6.75
N VAL A 34 -0.11 -6.10 7.52
CA VAL A 34 0.81 -6.34 8.63
C VAL A 34 2.22 -6.66 8.13
N ILE A 35 2.37 -7.57 7.17
CA ILE A 35 3.68 -7.96 6.67
C ILE A 35 4.36 -6.80 5.94
N LEU A 36 3.71 -6.23 4.91
CA LEU A 36 4.32 -5.14 4.14
C LEU A 36 4.42 -3.86 4.96
N GLY A 37 3.43 -3.57 5.81
CA GLY A 37 3.45 -2.41 6.69
C GLY A 37 4.63 -2.40 7.65
N ASN A 38 5.01 -3.56 8.19
CA ASN A 38 6.19 -3.69 9.03
C ASN A 38 7.48 -3.86 8.24
N ALA A 39 7.45 -4.58 7.12
CA ALA A 39 8.63 -4.81 6.30
C ALA A 39 9.16 -3.53 5.65
N PHE A 40 8.26 -2.67 5.15
CA PHE A 40 8.63 -1.42 4.47
C PHE A 40 8.40 -0.16 5.31
N GLY A 41 7.69 -0.24 6.43
CA GLY A 41 7.38 0.89 7.31
C GLY A 41 8.34 1.07 8.47
N GLY A 42 9.23 0.12 8.69
CA GLY A 42 10.27 0.20 9.73
C GLY A 42 11.42 1.10 9.31
N LYS A 43 11.92 1.94 10.21
CA LYS A 43 13.29 2.45 10.09
C LYS A 43 14.19 1.22 10.06
N ILE A 44 15.17 1.20 9.15
CA ILE A 44 16.18 0.15 9.16
C ILE A 44 16.88 0.21 10.51
N THR A 45 16.88 -0.92 11.21
CA THR A 45 17.51 -1.05 12.51
C THR A 45 18.60 -2.11 12.44
N ASN A 46 19.70 -1.86 13.15
CA ASN A 46 20.83 -2.78 13.23
C ASN A 46 21.54 -3.05 11.88
N ALA A 47 21.50 -2.10 10.91
CA ALA A 47 22.35 -2.21 9.72
C ALA A 47 23.82 -2.31 10.13
N ARG A 48 24.51 -3.29 9.61
CA ARG A 48 25.92 -3.57 9.95
C ARG A 48 26.81 -2.64 9.13
N VAL A 49 27.37 -1.62 9.76
CA VAL A 49 28.23 -0.65 9.09
C VAL A 49 29.68 -0.82 9.56
N GLY A 50 30.55 -1.17 8.64
CA GLY A 50 32.00 -1.20 8.86
C GLY A 50 32.57 0.23 8.92
N VAL A 51 33.43 0.51 9.88
CA VAL A 51 34.16 1.79 9.97
C VAL A 51 35.63 1.51 9.81
N VAL A 52 36.24 2.13 8.79
CA VAL A 52 37.68 2.06 8.51
C VAL A 52 38.25 3.46 8.78
N ASP A 53 39.14 3.57 9.74
CA ASP A 53 39.86 4.82 10.03
C ASP A 53 41.33 4.65 9.62
N GLU A 54 41.72 5.28 8.51
CA GLU A 54 43.09 5.30 8.02
C GLU A 54 43.85 6.57 8.46
N ASP A 55 43.13 7.57 9.03
CA ASP A 55 43.74 8.85 9.43
C ASP A 55 44.26 8.85 10.86
N HIS A 56 43.52 8.19 11.76
CA HIS A 56 43.80 8.15 13.21
C HIS A 56 43.99 9.54 13.85
N GLY A 57 43.53 10.60 13.19
CA GLY A 57 43.67 11.99 13.62
C GLY A 57 42.46 12.48 14.42
N PRO A 58 42.55 13.69 15.03
CA PRO A 58 41.50 14.20 15.92
C PRO A 58 40.17 14.44 15.22
N GLU A 59 40.15 14.78 13.94
CA GLU A 59 38.90 14.97 13.20
C GLU A 59 38.29 13.62 12.79
N ALA A 60 39.09 12.57 12.57
CA ALA A 60 38.60 11.20 12.36
C ALA A 60 37.92 10.66 13.63
N VAL A 61 38.46 10.96 14.81
CA VAL A 61 37.82 10.61 16.10
C VAL A 61 36.45 11.23 16.23
N LYS A 62 36.26 12.51 15.87
CA LYS A 62 34.93 13.15 15.88
C LYS A 62 33.92 12.46 14.97
N VAL A 63 34.37 12.04 13.79
CA VAL A 63 33.51 11.27 12.87
C VAL A 63 33.09 9.95 13.51
N ARG A 64 34.01 9.21 14.13
CA ARG A 64 33.72 7.94 14.81
C ARG A 64 32.77 8.16 16.00
N GLU A 65 33.02 9.16 16.83
CA GLU A 65 32.12 9.49 17.97
C GLU A 65 30.71 9.85 17.49
N ALA A 66 30.59 10.57 16.36
CA ALA A 66 29.29 10.88 15.77
C ALA A 66 28.57 9.61 15.28
N PHE A 67 29.31 8.66 14.68
CA PHE A 67 28.79 7.35 14.30
C PHE A 67 28.29 6.56 15.52
N ASP A 68 29.10 6.49 16.55
CA ASP A 68 28.76 5.75 17.77
C ASP A 68 27.56 6.38 18.49
N ALA A 69 27.43 7.71 18.45
CA ALA A 69 26.28 8.43 18.98
C ALA A 69 24.97 8.08 18.23
N ILE A 70 25.02 7.98 16.90
CA ILE A 70 23.88 7.55 16.10
C ILE A 70 23.54 6.07 16.39
N ALA A 71 24.55 5.22 16.45
CA ALA A 71 24.37 3.80 16.78
C ALA A 71 23.73 3.59 18.16
N ALA A 72 24.15 4.40 19.16
CA ALA A 72 23.63 4.31 20.52
C ALA A 72 22.19 4.85 20.67
N ASN A 73 21.84 5.93 19.95
CA ASN A 73 20.55 6.61 20.14
C ASN A 73 19.37 5.99 19.37
N ILE A 74 19.61 5.46 18.18
CA ILE A 74 18.50 5.08 17.27
C ILE A 74 18.53 3.59 16.91
N ASN A 75 19.56 2.84 17.32
CA ASN A 75 19.82 1.46 16.88
C ASN A 75 19.79 1.29 15.34
N THR A 76 20.04 2.38 14.60
CA THR A 76 20.02 2.35 13.12
C THR A 76 21.20 1.55 12.60
N PHE A 77 22.38 1.78 13.20
CA PHE A 77 23.62 1.12 12.81
C PHE A 77 24.18 0.26 13.95
N ARG A 78 24.79 -0.84 13.56
CA ARG A 78 25.73 -1.59 14.38
C ARG A 78 27.11 -1.41 13.78
N THR A 79 27.95 -0.60 14.45
CA THR A 79 29.30 -0.31 14.00
C THR A 79 30.22 -1.51 14.21
N ILE A 80 31.05 -1.80 13.23
CA ILE A 80 32.08 -2.84 13.24
C ILE A 80 33.39 -2.19 12.79
N GLU A 81 34.41 -2.18 13.64
CA GLU A 81 35.70 -1.60 13.27
C GLU A 81 36.49 -2.51 12.34
N TYR A 82 37.10 -1.91 11.31
CA TYR A 82 38.00 -2.55 10.37
C TYR A 82 39.33 -1.83 10.32
N ASN A 83 40.40 -2.60 10.17
CA ASN A 83 41.75 -2.07 10.09
C ASN A 83 42.17 -1.69 8.68
N ASP A 84 41.47 -2.18 7.67
CA ASP A 84 41.80 -1.91 6.27
C ASP A 84 40.56 -1.89 5.35
N GLU A 85 40.63 -1.04 4.34
CA GLU A 85 39.53 -0.84 3.36
C GLU A 85 39.24 -2.12 2.56
N ARG A 86 40.25 -2.93 2.22
CA ARG A 86 40.06 -4.11 1.35
C ARG A 86 39.20 -5.16 2.05
N THR A 87 39.45 -5.41 3.33
CA THR A 87 38.68 -6.37 4.12
C THR A 87 37.25 -5.87 4.27
N ALA A 88 37.04 -4.58 4.58
CA ALA A 88 35.72 -3.99 4.68
C ALA A 88 34.94 -4.10 3.35
N ARG A 89 35.56 -3.77 2.21
CA ARG A 89 34.93 -3.93 0.88
C ARG A 89 34.55 -5.36 0.56
N ASN A 90 35.45 -6.31 0.86
CA ASN A 90 35.17 -7.73 0.64
C ASN A 90 33.98 -8.19 1.50
N ASP A 91 33.88 -7.70 2.72
CA ASP A 91 32.80 -8.07 3.63
C ASP A 91 31.46 -7.40 3.23
N VAL A 92 31.46 -6.22 2.58
CA VAL A 92 30.28 -5.67 1.88
C VAL A 92 29.90 -6.57 0.71
N GLN A 93 30.84 -6.94 -0.15
CA GLN A 93 30.58 -7.81 -1.31
C GLN A 93 30.05 -9.19 -0.94
N THR A 94 30.48 -9.71 0.19
CA THR A 94 30.02 -11.03 0.70
C THR A 94 28.79 -10.95 1.58
N GLY A 95 28.22 -9.75 1.79
CA GLY A 95 27.00 -9.54 2.60
C GLY A 95 27.20 -9.75 4.10
N LYS A 96 28.42 -9.73 4.60
CA LYS A 96 28.69 -9.79 6.04
C LYS A 96 28.36 -8.46 6.72
N ILE A 97 28.60 -7.35 6.02
CA ILE A 97 28.20 -5.99 6.41
C ILE A 97 27.42 -5.35 5.28
N ASP A 98 26.55 -4.40 5.62
CA ASP A 98 25.61 -3.78 4.70
C ASP A 98 26.23 -2.52 4.05
N ALA A 99 27.19 -1.89 4.72
CA ALA A 99 27.98 -0.77 4.20
C ALA A 99 29.34 -0.66 4.91
N ALA A 100 30.27 0.08 4.31
CA ALA A 100 31.53 0.46 4.93
C ALA A 100 31.78 1.97 4.75
N VAL A 101 32.13 2.63 5.83
CA VAL A 101 32.57 4.02 5.87
C VAL A 101 34.06 4.07 5.98
N ILE A 102 34.69 4.83 5.09
CA ILE A 102 36.14 4.91 4.99
C ILE A 102 36.55 6.36 5.27
N ILE A 103 37.30 6.56 6.32
CA ILE A 103 37.95 7.82 6.66
C ILE A 103 39.35 7.77 6.08
N PRO A 104 39.64 8.44 4.97
CA PRO A 104 40.91 8.28 4.26
C PRO A 104 42.06 8.89 5.04
N ALA A 105 43.27 8.37 4.80
CA ALA A 105 44.50 8.93 5.35
C ALA A 105 44.60 10.45 5.07
N GLN A 106 45.09 11.20 6.05
CA GLN A 106 45.22 12.67 6.05
C GLN A 106 43.86 13.42 6.07
N TYR A 107 42.75 12.79 6.44
CA TYR A 107 41.44 13.44 6.58
C TYR A 107 41.50 14.66 7.49
N SER A 108 42.04 14.51 8.71
CA SER A 108 42.19 15.59 9.69
C SER A 108 43.03 16.76 9.11
N ARG A 109 44.11 16.46 8.41
CA ARG A 109 44.94 17.50 7.76
C ARG A 109 44.15 18.28 6.71
N ARG A 110 43.32 17.60 5.90
CA ARG A 110 42.49 18.25 4.90
C ARG A 110 41.41 19.12 5.49
N VAL A 111 40.80 18.67 6.62
CA VAL A 111 39.85 19.48 7.38
C VAL A 111 40.46 20.77 7.85
N TYR A 112 41.67 20.75 8.47
CA TYR A 112 42.35 21.96 8.92
C TYR A 112 42.82 22.82 7.79
N ALA A 113 43.22 22.23 6.65
CA ALA A 113 43.63 22.96 5.45
C ALA A 113 42.45 23.52 4.65
N GLN A 114 41.21 23.20 4.99
CA GLN A 114 40.00 23.51 4.20
C GLN A 114 40.08 22.99 2.76
N ASP A 115 40.77 21.86 2.56
CA ASP A 115 41.01 21.24 1.24
C ASP A 115 40.03 20.08 1.00
N ALA A 116 38.77 20.41 0.85
CA ALA A 116 37.66 19.49 0.49
C ALA A 116 37.79 18.09 1.11
N PRO A 117 37.74 17.95 2.45
CA PRO A 117 37.80 16.64 3.10
C PRO A 117 36.67 15.75 2.61
N ARG A 118 36.93 14.44 2.40
CA ARG A 118 35.93 13.51 1.90
C ARG A 118 35.90 12.27 2.80
N ILE A 119 34.73 11.77 3.08
CA ILE A 119 34.51 10.47 3.70
C ILE A 119 33.97 9.57 2.61
N GLY A 120 34.53 8.38 2.47
CA GLY A 120 34.08 7.36 1.51
C GLY A 120 32.94 6.54 2.11
N LEU A 121 31.89 6.29 1.33
CA LEU A 121 30.82 5.37 1.67
C LEU A 121 30.76 4.28 0.59
N VAL A 122 30.92 3.03 1.00
CA VAL A 122 30.76 1.84 0.16
C VAL A 122 29.49 1.13 0.63
N VAL A 123 28.49 1.01 -0.23
CA VAL A 123 27.21 0.37 0.08
C VAL A 123 26.95 -0.81 -0.83
N ASP A 124 26.20 -1.77 -0.34
CA ASP A 124 25.61 -2.80 -1.18
C ASP A 124 24.31 -2.26 -1.79
N ASN A 125 24.40 -1.78 -3.03
CA ASN A 125 23.25 -1.24 -3.77
C ASN A 125 22.35 -2.32 -4.39
N SER A 126 22.57 -3.59 -4.12
CA SER A 126 21.65 -4.66 -4.49
C SER A 126 20.35 -4.60 -3.67
N ASP A 127 20.43 -4.09 -2.43
CA ASP A 127 19.27 -3.73 -1.59
C ASP A 127 19.13 -2.20 -1.55
N GLN A 128 18.25 -1.67 -2.41
CA GLN A 128 18.01 -0.23 -2.52
C GLN A 128 17.39 0.39 -1.27
N PHE A 129 16.65 -0.39 -0.46
CA PHE A 129 16.04 0.14 0.77
C PHE A 129 17.08 0.36 1.84
N THR A 130 17.93 -0.64 2.07
CA THR A 130 19.02 -0.55 3.06
C THR A 130 20.05 0.49 2.64
N SER A 131 20.51 0.47 1.39
CA SER A 131 21.49 1.45 0.88
C SER A 131 20.98 2.88 0.94
N GLY A 132 19.74 3.14 0.48
CA GLY A 132 19.15 4.48 0.49
C GLY A 132 18.96 5.04 1.90
N SER A 133 18.62 4.21 2.88
CA SER A 133 18.53 4.63 4.28
C SER A 133 19.91 4.94 4.88
N ILE A 134 20.91 4.10 4.59
CA ILE A 134 22.30 4.34 5.04
C ILE A 134 22.82 5.64 4.42
N GLU A 135 22.64 5.85 3.12
CA GLU A 135 23.03 7.06 2.42
C GLU A 135 22.40 8.31 3.03
N SER A 136 21.10 8.29 3.30
CA SER A 136 20.37 9.41 3.91
C SER A 136 20.88 9.77 5.30
N GLU A 137 21.10 8.76 6.16
CA GLU A 137 21.66 8.98 7.51
C GLU A 137 23.11 9.47 7.45
N MET A 138 23.89 8.95 6.50
CA MET A 138 25.27 9.39 6.28
C MET A 138 25.33 10.84 5.81
N GLN A 139 24.44 11.24 4.90
CA GLN A 139 24.36 12.63 4.46
C GLN A 139 24.00 13.55 5.64
N SER A 140 23.03 13.15 6.47
CA SER A 140 22.64 13.91 7.66
C SER A 140 23.78 14.05 8.66
N LEU A 141 24.61 13.01 8.82
CA LEU A 141 25.80 13.05 9.66
C LEU A 141 26.85 14.05 9.11
N VAL A 142 27.13 13.96 7.82
CA VAL A 142 28.09 14.89 7.16
C VAL A 142 27.59 16.32 7.26
N ASP A 143 26.31 16.57 7.09
CA ASP A 143 25.70 17.90 7.23
C ASP A 143 25.83 18.42 8.68
N ALA A 144 25.64 17.55 9.66
CA ALA A 144 25.85 17.89 11.09
C ALA A 144 27.31 18.20 11.41
N LEU A 145 28.27 17.45 10.84
CA LEU A 145 29.70 17.70 11.00
C LEU A 145 30.13 19.02 10.35
N ASN A 146 29.46 19.43 9.27
CA ASN A 146 29.73 20.69 8.57
C ASN A 146 28.97 21.88 9.17
N ALA A 147 28.06 21.66 10.10
CA ALA A 147 27.33 22.75 10.74
C ALA A 147 28.27 23.68 11.51
N PRO A 148 28.21 25.00 11.30
CA PRO A 148 29.08 25.93 11.99
C PRO A 148 28.75 25.94 13.50
N LEU A 149 29.78 25.83 14.35
CA LEU A 149 29.65 25.87 15.81
C LEU A 149 29.05 27.19 16.32
N ILE A 150 29.16 28.25 15.56
CA ILE A 150 28.58 29.57 15.83
C ILE A 150 27.76 29.96 14.61
N PRO A 151 26.46 30.20 14.71
CA PRO A 151 25.66 30.65 13.59
C PRO A 151 26.19 32.01 13.10
N ALA A 152 26.44 32.13 11.80
CA ALA A 152 26.89 33.37 11.20
C ALA A 152 25.86 34.49 11.46
N PRO A 153 26.26 35.69 11.88
CA PRO A 153 25.34 36.75 12.27
C PRO A 153 24.48 37.28 11.13
N ILE A 154 24.83 37.00 9.90
CA ILE A 154 24.01 37.30 8.71
C ILE A 154 24.15 36.15 7.73
N ASN A 155 23.05 35.39 7.61
CA ASN A 155 22.97 34.28 6.67
C ASN A 155 22.65 34.83 5.28
N GLN A 156 23.66 34.93 4.40
CA GLN A 156 23.49 35.33 3.00
C GLN A 156 23.14 34.14 2.08
N LYS A 157 22.99 32.92 2.65
CA LYS A 157 22.61 31.75 1.90
C LYS A 157 21.09 31.59 1.95
N SER A 158 20.47 31.28 0.82
CA SER A 158 19.09 30.91 0.75
C SER A 158 18.92 29.60 1.56
N GLU A 159 18.11 29.63 2.60
CA GLU A 159 17.74 28.46 3.39
C GLU A 159 16.44 27.88 2.81
N LEU A 160 16.37 26.56 2.71
CA LEU A 160 15.13 25.87 2.35
C LEU A 160 14.32 25.68 3.63
N ASP A 161 13.22 26.41 3.75
CA ASP A 161 12.24 26.21 4.83
C ASP A 161 11.25 25.13 4.38
N ILE A 162 11.31 23.95 5.01
CA ILE A 162 10.45 22.82 4.68
C ILE A 162 9.24 22.85 5.62
N VAL A 163 8.09 23.24 5.08
CA VAL A 163 6.81 23.17 5.80
C VAL A 163 6.14 21.84 5.49
N GLU A 164 6.15 20.94 6.44
CA GLU A 164 5.40 19.68 6.34
C GLU A 164 3.92 19.94 6.60
N LEU A 165 3.09 19.82 5.54
CA LEU A 165 1.63 20.02 5.64
C LEU A 165 0.92 18.93 6.43
N TYR A 166 1.48 17.74 6.46
CA TYR A 166 0.93 16.58 7.17
C TYR A 166 2.00 15.93 8.05
N PRO A 167 1.62 15.39 9.22
CA PRO A 167 2.57 14.67 10.06
C PRO A 167 3.09 13.42 9.32
N TYR A 168 4.25 12.92 9.74
CA TYR A 168 4.86 11.72 9.17
C TYR A 168 3.84 10.56 9.10
N VAL A 169 3.64 10.04 7.91
CA VAL A 169 2.73 8.93 7.65
C VAL A 169 3.52 7.63 7.59
N ALA A 170 3.43 6.81 8.65
CA ALA A 170 4.00 5.47 8.63
C ALA A 170 3.49 4.66 7.44
N TYR A 171 4.34 3.83 6.84
CA TYR A 171 4.01 3.06 5.63
C TYR A 171 2.78 2.15 5.81
N MET A 172 2.57 1.61 7.02
CA MET A 172 1.37 0.84 7.35
C MET A 172 0.08 1.67 7.17
N LYS A 173 0.09 2.94 7.55
CA LYS A 173 -1.04 3.86 7.33
C LYS A 173 -1.28 4.10 5.84
N PHE A 174 -0.19 4.25 5.06
CA PHE A 174 -0.26 4.42 3.61
C PHE A 174 -0.85 3.18 2.91
N LEU A 175 -0.45 1.96 3.34
CA LEU A 175 -0.95 0.69 2.81
C LEU A 175 -2.41 0.40 3.17
N LEU A 176 -2.91 0.97 4.27
CA LEU A 176 -4.26 0.69 4.77
C LEU A 176 -5.33 0.93 3.70
N ALA A 177 -5.23 2.04 2.98
CA ALA A 177 -6.16 2.37 1.89
C ALA A 177 -6.21 1.27 0.80
N GLY A 178 -5.04 0.77 0.40
CA GLY A 178 -4.93 -0.33 -0.55
C GLY A 178 -5.50 -1.63 0.01
N SER A 179 -5.26 -1.91 1.28
CA SER A 179 -5.76 -3.11 1.94
C SER A 179 -7.28 -3.11 2.07
N ILE A 180 -7.91 -1.96 2.32
CA ILE A 180 -9.38 -1.82 2.33
C ILE A 180 -9.95 -2.14 0.94
N ALA A 181 -9.41 -1.51 -0.11
CA ALA A 181 -9.85 -1.78 -1.48
C ALA A 181 -9.66 -3.25 -1.88
N LEU A 182 -8.53 -3.86 -1.48
CA LEU A 182 -8.26 -5.27 -1.74
C LEU A 182 -9.25 -6.20 -1.02
N ALA A 183 -9.61 -5.91 0.24
CA ALA A 183 -10.59 -6.71 0.97
C ALA A 183 -11.97 -6.65 0.33
N MET A 184 -12.37 -5.47 -0.14
CA MET A 184 -13.62 -5.30 -0.89
C MET A 184 -13.59 -6.10 -2.19
N TYR A 185 -12.48 -6.04 -2.95
CA TYR A 185 -12.30 -6.79 -4.18
C TYR A 185 -12.37 -8.30 -3.97
N VAL A 186 -11.64 -8.83 -2.97
CA VAL A 186 -11.67 -10.25 -2.61
C VAL A 186 -13.09 -10.69 -2.22
N SER A 187 -13.79 -9.83 -1.46
CA SER A 187 -15.19 -10.10 -1.06
C SER A 187 -16.13 -10.15 -2.26
N VAL A 188 -15.95 -9.26 -3.24
CA VAL A 188 -16.72 -9.28 -4.50
C VAL A 188 -16.44 -10.54 -5.31
N MET A 189 -15.20 -10.97 -5.38
CA MET A 189 -14.81 -12.21 -6.06
C MET A 189 -15.49 -13.43 -5.44
N ILE A 190 -15.54 -13.51 -4.10
CA ILE A 190 -16.16 -14.64 -3.39
C ILE A 190 -17.69 -14.51 -3.40
N GLY A 191 -18.21 -13.28 -3.35
CA GLY A 191 -19.61 -13.02 -3.03
C GLY A 191 -20.47 -12.36 -4.12
N GLY A 192 -19.87 -11.98 -5.26
CA GLY A 192 -20.55 -11.28 -6.36
C GLY A 192 -20.77 -12.14 -7.60
N GLY A 193 -20.21 -11.72 -8.74
CA GLY A 193 -20.42 -12.37 -10.02
C GLY A 193 -20.05 -13.86 -10.10
N MET A 194 -19.13 -14.32 -9.25
CA MET A 194 -18.74 -15.72 -9.19
C MET A 194 -19.84 -16.65 -8.62
N LEU A 195 -20.74 -16.11 -7.80
CA LEU A 195 -21.81 -16.92 -7.19
C LEU A 195 -22.71 -17.58 -8.23
N TYR A 196 -23.04 -16.86 -9.29
CA TYR A 196 -23.87 -17.41 -10.36
C TYR A 196 -23.17 -18.58 -11.08
N ILE A 197 -21.88 -18.45 -11.34
CA ILE A 197 -21.07 -19.48 -11.99
C ILE A 197 -20.94 -20.71 -11.09
N ASP A 198 -20.69 -20.50 -9.78
CA ASP A 198 -20.66 -21.59 -8.80
C ASP A 198 -22.03 -22.28 -8.64
N ASP A 199 -23.12 -21.52 -8.62
CA ASP A 199 -24.49 -22.07 -8.56
C ASP A 199 -24.81 -22.84 -9.85
N LYS A 200 -24.33 -22.39 -11.04
CA LYS A 200 -24.44 -23.10 -12.30
C LYS A 200 -23.65 -24.42 -12.26
N ALA A 201 -22.41 -24.39 -11.81
CA ALA A 201 -21.56 -25.58 -11.71
C ALA A 201 -22.11 -26.65 -10.74
N ARG A 202 -22.89 -26.24 -9.75
CA ARG A 202 -23.53 -27.14 -8.78
C ARG A 202 -24.95 -27.55 -9.16
N GLY A 203 -25.46 -27.15 -10.32
CA GLY A 203 -26.84 -27.41 -10.75
C GLY A 203 -27.92 -26.61 -10.00
N VAL A 204 -27.53 -25.72 -9.06
CA VAL A 204 -28.47 -24.89 -8.30
C VAL A 204 -29.21 -23.88 -9.18
N HIS A 205 -28.62 -23.51 -10.30
CA HIS A 205 -29.20 -22.57 -11.27
C HIS A 205 -30.53 -23.12 -11.87
N GLU A 206 -30.70 -24.44 -11.95
CA GLU A 206 -31.96 -25.05 -12.42
C GLU A 206 -33.15 -24.59 -11.54
N GLY A 207 -32.91 -24.43 -10.23
CA GLY A 207 -33.90 -23.85 -9.32
C GLY A 207 -34.34 -22.43 -9.68
N TYR A 208 -33.46 -21.63 -10.28
CA TYR A 208 -33.84 -20.30 -10.79
C TYR A 208 -34.68 -20.37 -12.05
N LEU A 209 -34.52 -21.42 -12.86
CA LEU A 209 -35.25 -21.59 -14.13
C LEU A 209 -36.71 -22.00 -13.92
N VAL A 210 -36.98 -22.78 -12.86
CA VAL A 210 -38.35 -23.21 -12.50
C VAL A 210 -39.12 -22.15 -11.70
N THR A 211 -38.43 -21.09 -11.24
CA THR A 211 -39.07 -19.97 -10.54
C THR A 211 -39.42 -18.85 -11.52
N PRO A 212 -40.46 -18.04 -11.26
CA PRO A 212 -40.84 -16.91 -12.09
C PRO A 212 -39.92 -15.68 -11.88
N ILE A 213 -38.63 -15.88 -11.57
CA ILE A 213 -37.62 -14.82 -11.42
C ILE A 213 -37.13 -14.40 -12.80
N THR A 214 -37.14 -13.10 -13.07
CA THR A 214 -36.59 -12.57 -14.31
C THR A 214 -35.04 -12.51 -14.27
N GLY A 215 -34.39 -12.53 -15.43
CA GLY A 215 -32.93 -12.39 -15.51
C GLY A 215 -32.42 -11.10 -14.83
N LEU A 216 -33.15 -10.00 -14.97
CA LEU A 216 -32.83 -8.72 -14.37
C LEU A 216 -32.94 -8.77 -12.83
N GLU A 217 -33.99 -9.41 -12.27
CA GLU A 217 -34.14 -9.59 -10.83
C GLU A 217 -33.00 -10.45 -10.25
N LEU A 218 -32.59 -11.48 -11.00
CA LEU A 218 -31.47 -12.35 -10.61
C LEU A 218 -30.15 -11.57 -10.58
N VAL A 219 -29.83 -10.86 -11.67
CA VAL A 219 -28.62 -10.06 -11.79
C VAL A 219 -28.55 -8.99 -10.70
N MET A 220 -29.63 -8.22 -10.52
CA MET A 220 -29.67 -7.17 -9.51
C MET A 220 -29.59 -7.75 -8.08
N GLY A 221 -30.27 -8.87 -7.82
CA GLY A 221 -30.22 -9.54 -6.52
C GLY A 221 -28.81 -10.00 -6.14
N LEU A 222 -28.10 -10.65 -7.06
CA LEU A 222 -26.73 -11.11 -6.84
C LEU A 222 -25.75 -9.94 -6.69
N ASN A 223 -25.88 -8.88 -7.51
CA ASN A 223 -25.01 -7.71 -7.40
C ASN A 223 -25.22 -6.94 -6.10
N ILE A 224 -26.47 -6.75 -5.66
CA ILE A 224 -26.77 -6.12 -4.38
C ILE A 224 -26.20 -6.97 -3.21
N ALA A 225 -26.38 -8.28 -3.24
CA ALA A 225 -25.80 -9.16 -2.24
C ALA A 225 -24.26 -9.09 -2.21
N GLY A 226 -23.63 -9.07 -3.39
CA GLY A 226 -22.18 -8.89 -3.52
C GLY A 226 -21.71 -7.53 -3.00
N ALA A 227 -22.44 -6.46 -3.31
CA ALA A 227 -22.13 -5.12 -2.83
C ALA A 227 -22.23 -5.03 -1.29
N ILE A 228 -23.27 -5.59 -0.69
CA ILE A 228 -23.40 -5.63 0.78
C ILE A 228 -22.24 -6.38 1.43
N LYS A 229 -21.84 -7.53 0.88
CA LYS A 229 -20.66 -8.29 1.36
C LYS A 229 -19.38 -7.48 1.27
N ALA A 230 -19.18 -6.78 0.15
CA ALA A 230 -18.01 -5.91 -0.04
C ALA A 230 -18.01 -4.73 0.95
N VAL A 231 -19.16 -4.11 1.19
CA VAL A 231 -19.31 -3.05 2.20
C VAL A 231 -18.95 -3.58 3.58
N LEU A 232 -19.46 -4.74 3.97
CA LEU A 232 -19.13 -5.35 5.27
C LEU A 232 -17.62 -5.63 5.39
N SER A 233 -17.00 -6.17 4.35
CA SER A 233 -15.55 -6.41 4.34
C SER A 233 -14.75 -5.10 4.40
N GLY A 234 -15.14 -4.08 3.63
CA GLY A 234 -14.50 -2.78 3.63
C GLY A 234 -14.60 -2.10 5.00
N LEU A 235 -15.78 -2.08 5.62
CA LEU A 235 -15.98 -1.51 6.96
C LEU A 235 -15.18 -2.27 8.02
N SER A 236 -15.23 -3.60 7.99
CA SER A 236 -14.48 -4.42 8.94
C SER A 236 -12.98 -4.18 8.83
N LEU A 237 -12.44 -4.12 7.60
CA LEU A 237 -11.02 -3.85 7.41
C LEU A 237 -10.65 -2.41 7.74
N THR A 238 -11.53 -1.45 7.50
CA THR A 238 -11.32 -0.06 7.92
C THR A 238 -11.17 0.02 9.42
N ILE A 239 -12.02 -0.65 10.20
CA ILE A 239 -11.97 -0.64 11.66
C ILE A 239 -10.71 -1.38 12.15
N ILE A 240 -10.55 -2.65 11.77
CA ILE A 240 -9.43 -3.49 12.24
C ILE A 240 -8.10 -2.93 11.76
N GLY A 241 -8.01 -2.54 10.49
CA GLY A 241 -6.79 -2.01 9.90
C GLY A 241 -6.38 -0.65 10.48
N SER A 242 -7.35 0.22 10.79
CA SER A 242 -7.08 1.49 11.47
C SER A 242 -6.53 1.28 12.87
N LEU A 243 -7.07 0.31 13.62
CA LEU A 243 -6.52 -0.06 14.94
C LEU A 243 -5.08 -0.58 14.82
N LEU A 244 -4.81 -1.47 13.88
CA LEU A 244 -3.47 -2.02 13.65
C LEU A 244 -2.47 -0.95 13.18
N ALA A 245 -2.92 -0.03 12.32
CA ALA A 245 -2.08 1.05 11.81
C ALA A 245 -1.87 2.20 12.81
N GLY A 246 -2.48 2.13 14.00
CA GLY A 246 -2.38 3.20 15.01
C GLY A 246 -3.08 4.50 14.58
N LEU A 247 -4.07 4.41 13.70
CA LEU A 247 -5.03 5.47 13.46
C LEU A 247 -6.10 5.31 14.54
N GLY A 248 -6.16 6.24 15.49
CA GLY A 248 -7.17 6.19 16.55
C GLY A 248 -8.58 6.07 15.95
N VAL A 249 -9.37 5.12 16.45
CA VAL A 249 -10.79 5.00 16.07
C VAL A 249 -11.57 6.05 16.86
N ILE A 250 -11.35 7.32 16.51
CA ILE A 250 -12.15 8.41 17.04
C ILE A 250 -13.34 8.58 16.10
N PHE A 251 -14.54 8.50 16.65
CA PHE A 251 -15.77 8.68 15.90
C PHE A 251 -15.86 10.14 15.40
N HIS A 252 -15.77 10.31 14.08
CA HIS A 252 -15.96 11.59 13.40
C HIS A 252 -17.09 11.44 12.39
N PRO A 253 -18.30 11.89 12.70
CA PRO A 253 -19.50 11.62 11.88
C PRO A 253 -19.33 11.95 10.41
N MET A 254 -18.67 13.07 10.09
CA MET A 254 -18.45 13.49 8.70
C MET A 254 -17.47 12.56 7.97
N ARG A 255 -16.34 12.20 8.61
CA ARG A 255 -15.34 11.28 8.05
C ARG A 255 -15.92 9.89 7.87
N ASP A 256 -16.68 9.42 8.86
CA ASP A 256 -17.29 8.09 8.83
C ASP A 256 -18.37 8.01 7.73
N LEU A 257 -19.14 9.10 7.51
CA LEU A 257 -20.08 9.21 6.41
C LEU A 257 -19.37 9.20 5.05
N GLN A 258 -18.26 9.91 4.89
CA GLN A 258 -17.45 9.91 3.67
C GLN A 258 -16.89 8.50 3.38
N LEU A 259 -16.36 7.82 4.40
CA LEU A 259 -15.88 6.44 4.28
C LEU A 259 -17.00 5.50 3.85
N LEU A 260 -18.19 5.61 4.48
CA LEU A 260 -19.34 4.79 4.12
C LEU A 260 -19.80 5.04 2.67
N CYS A 261 -19.89 6.30 2.25
CA CYS A 261 -20.22 6.66 0.87
C CYS A 261 -19.19 6.09 -0.12
N LEU A 262 -17.89 6.26 0.16
CA LEU A 262 -16.83 5.77 -0.71
C LEU A 262 -16.83 4.24 -0.80
N ILE A 263 -16.97 3.55 0.34
CA ILE A 263 -17.08 2.09 0.41
C ILE A 263 -18.29 1.60 -0.39
N ALA A 264 -19.45 2.25 -0.24
CA ALA A 264 -20.66 1.87 -0.94
C ALA A 264 -20.50 2.01 -2.46
N VAL A 265 -19.99 3.14 -2.94
CA VAL A 265 -19.79 3.40 -4.38
C VAL A 265 -18.70 2.47 -4.94
N THR A 266 -17.59 2.26 -4.23
CA THR A 266 -16.54 1.33 -4.61
C THR A 266 -17.07 -0.10 -4.72
N SER A 267 -17.96 -0.52 -3.80
CA SER A 267 -18.56 -1.85 -3.84
C SER A 267 -19.38 -2.09 -5.11
N VAL A 268 -20.12 -1.07 -5.55
CA VAL A 268 -20.88 -1.13 -6.82
C VAL A 268 -19.93 -1.19 -8.02
N ALA A 269 -18.85 -0.38 -8.02
CA ALA A 269 -17.86 -0.38 -9.09
C ALA A 269 -17.19 -1.73 -9.25
N PHE A 270 -16.71 -2.33 -8.17
CA PHE A 270 -16.03 -3.63 -8.21
C PHE A 270 -16.99 -4.77 -8.58
N ASN A 271 -18.23 -4.76 -8.05
CA ASN A 271 -19.24 -5.74 -8.45
C ASN A 271 -19.59 -5.62 -9.92
N GLY A 272 -19.86 -4.42 -10.41
CA GLY A 272 -20.18 -4.18 -11.84
C GLY A 272 -19.05 -4.65 -12.74
N MET A 273 -17.81 -4.30 -12.40
CA MET A 273 -16.62 -4.74 -13.16
C MET A 273 -16.54 -6.27 -13.20
N MET A 274 -16.61 -6.92 -12.05
CA MET A 274 -16.51 -8.38 -11.95
C MET A 274 -17.67 -9.07 -12.66
N PHE A 275 -18.89 -8.56 -12.51
CA PHE A 275 -20.04 -9.12 -13.19
C PHE A 275 -19.90 -9.00 -14.70
N LEU A 276 -19.45 -7.85 -15.23
CA LEU A 276 -19.20 -7.67 -16.66
C LEU A 276 -18.18 -8.67 -17.20
N MET A 277 -17.10 -8.90 -16.46
CA MET A 277 -16.06 -9.84 -16.85
C MET A 277 -16.55 -11.31 -16.86
N MET A 278 -17.45 -11.66 -15.94
CA MET A 278 -17.89 -13.03 -15.70
C MET A 278 -19.19 -13.39 -16.42
N VAL A 279 -19.91 -12.41 -16.98
CA VAL A 279 -21.27 -12.61 -17.53
C VAL A 279 -21.38 -13.65 -18.64
N ARG A 280 -20.29 -13.95 -19.32
CA ARG A 280 -20.20 -14.94 -20.42
C ARG A 280 -19.34 -16.15 -20.09
N VAL A 281 -18.84 -16.26 -18.86
CA VAL A 281 -17.99 -17.36 -18.43
C VAL A 281 -18.86 -18.47 -17.85
N ASP A 282 -18.69 -19.68 -18.36
CA ASP A 282 -19.45 -20.86 -17.91
C ASP A 282 -18.61 -21.76 -16.97
N ASP A 283 -17.29 -21.81 -17.17
CA ASP A 283 -16.38 -22.63 -16.38
C ASP A 283 -15.97 -21.93 -15.07
N PRO A 284 -16.24 -22.53 -13.89
CA PRO A 284 -15.88 -21.95 -12.60
C PRO A 284 -14.37 -21.85 -12.35
N LEU A 285 -13.53 -22.53 -13.12
CA LEU A 285 -12.07 -22.42 -13.00
C LEU A 285 -11.54 -21.11 -13.59
N VAL A 286 -12.20 -20.58 -14.63
CA VAL A 286 -11.77 -19.33 -15.29
C VAL A 286 -11.77 -18.13 -14.34
N PRO A 287 -12.83 -17.84 -13.56
CA PRO A 287 -12.81 -16.75 -12.58
C PRO A 287 -11.71 -16.91 -11.52
N ARG A 288 -11.44 -18.15 -11.10
CA ARG A 288 -10.39 -18.42 -10.12
C ARG A 288 -8.99 -18.12 -10.67
N ALA A 289 -8.73 -18.51 -11.92
CA ALA A 289 -7.48 -18.20 -12.61
C ALA A 289 -7.34 -16.68 -12.86
N MET A 290 -8.43 -16.03 -13.29
CA MET A 290 -8.45 -14.58 -13.54
C MET A 290 -8.24 -13.76 -12.27
N PHE A 291 -8.59 -14.28 -11.08
CA PHE A 291 -8.41 -13.56 -9.83
C PHE A 291 -6.96 -13.10 -9.62
N GLY A 292 -5.99 -14.00 -9.76
CA GLY A 292 -4.58 -13.68 -9.60
C GLY A 292 -4.07 -12.67 -10.61
N VAL A 293 -4.47 -12.86 -11.89
CA VAL A 293 -4.07 -11.96 -12.97
C VAL A 293 -4.66 -10.57 -12.77
N LEU A 294 -5.96 -10.46 -12.51
CA LEU A 294 -6.63 -9.18 -12.31
C LEU A 294 -6.14 -8.48 -11.04
N ASN A 295 -5.93 -9.22 -9.96
CA ASN A 295 -5.35 -8.64 -8.74
C ASN A 295 -3.98 -8.00 -9.06
N THR A 296 -3.12 -8.69 -9.78
CA THR A 296 -1.81 -8.15 -10.14
C THR A 296 -1.95 -6.95 -11.08
N LEU A 297 -2.76 -7.07 -12.13
CA LEU A 297 -2.90 -6.06 -13.17
C LEU A 297 -3.57 -4.77 -12.68
N LEU A 298 -4.51 -4.86 -11.75
CA LEU A 298 -5.28 -3.71 -11.24
C LEU A 298 -4.70 -3.18 -9.92
N PHE A 299 -4.38 -4.06 -8.96
CA PHE A 299 -3.96 -3.62 -7.63
C PHE A 299 -2.56 -2.97 -7.63
N PHE A 300 -1.59 -3.49 -8.39
CA PHE A 300 -0.25 -2.93 -8.38
C PHE A 300 -0.16 -1.52 -9.00
N PRO A 301 -0.76 -1.23 -10.18
CA PRO A 301 -0.69 0.11 -10.76
C PRO A 301 -1.59 1.13 -10.06
N SER A 302 -2.50 0.72 -9.20
CA SER A 302 -3.48 1.59 -8.54
C SER A 302 -2.92 2.60 -7.54
N GLY A 303 -1.63 2.53 -7.23
CA GLY A 303 -1.04 3.37 -6.19
C GLY A 303 -1.20 2.81 -4.77
N ALA A 304 -1.62 1.54 -4.62
CA ALA A 304 -1.80 0.88 -3.31
C ALA A 304 -0.48 0.75 -2.54
N ILE A 305 0.55 0.25 -3.21
CA ILE A 305 1.85 -0.08 -2.63
C ILE A 305 2.87 1.02 -2.91
N TYR A 306 2.85 1.59 -4.11
CA TYR A 306 3.81 2.58 -4.56
C TYR A 306 3.11 3.78 -5.23
N PRO A 307 3.62 5.01 -5.11
CA PRO A 307 2.99 6.18 -5.72
C PRO A 307 2.93 6.09 -7.24
N ILE A 308 1.77 6.40 -7.84
CA ILE A 308 1.53 6.36 -9.30
C ILE A 308 2.50 7.27 -10.06
N SER A 309 2.92 8.39 -9.44
CA SER A 309 3.88 9.33 -10.04
C SER A 309 5.21 8.71 -10.41
N ALA A 310 5.63 7.66 -9.71
CA ALA A 310 6.89 6.96 -9.96
C ALA A 310 6.80 5.89 -11.07
N PHE A 311 5.59 5.58 -11.57
CA PHE A 311 5.41 4.55 -12.60
C PHE A 311 5.76 5.05 -14.01
N PRO A 312 6.22 4.16 -14.90
CA PRO A 312 6.40 4.46 -16.30
C PRO A 312 5.06 4.80 -16.99
N LYS A 313 5.11 5.51 -18.11
CA LYS A 313 3.91 6.05 -18.80
C LYS A 313 2.84 4.99 -19.13
N TRP A 314 3.25 3.81 -19.58
CA TRP A 314 2.33 2.74 -19.92
C TRP A 314 1.55 2.20 -18.71
N LEU A 315 2.20 2.13 -17.54
CA LEU A 315 1.57 1.66 -16.30
C LEU A 315 0.62 2.72 -15.73
N ARG A 316 0.99 4.03 -15.86
CA ARG A 316 0.08 5.14 -15.51
C ARG A 316 -1.18 5.14 -16.37
N ALA A 317 -1.09 4.75 -17.64
CA ALA A 317 -2.26 4.65 -18.52
C ALA A 317 -3.27 3.60 -18.02
N ILE A 318 -2.79 2.49 -17.46
CA ILE A 318 -3.66 1.50 -16.80
C ILE A 318 -4.31 2.12 -15.55
N ALA A 319 -3.53 2.79 -14.71
CA ALA A 319 -4.04 3.41 -13.49
C ALA A 319 -5.16 4.44 -13.74
N ILE A 320 -5.18 5.14 -14.87
CA ILE A 320 -6.22 6.12 -15.21
C ILE A 320 -7.60 5.49 -15.39
N VAL A 321 -7.68 4.28 -15.90
CA VAL A 321 -8.95 3.57 -16.14
C VAL A 321 -9.32 2.58 -15.04
N ASP A 322 -8.44 2.38 -14.08
CA ASP A 322 -8.57 1.39 -13.03
C ASP A 322 -9.42 1.90 -11.86
N PRO A 323 -10.54 1.27 -11.53
CA PRO A 323 -11.37 1.68 -10.39
C PRO A 323 -10.66 1.56 -9.03
N PHE A 324 -9.65 0.70 -8.89
CA PHE A 324 -8.83 0.64 -7.69
C PHE A 324 -8.12 1.96 -7.41
N THR A 325 -7.60 2.62 -8.45
CA THR A 325 -6.90 3.90 -8.34
C THR A 325 -7.74 4.94 -7.63
N TYR A 326 -8.98 5.10 -8.04
CA TYR A 326 -9.90 6.10 -7.47
C TYR A 326 -10.38 5.70 -6.06
N ALA A 327 -10.63 4.42 -5.83
CA ALA A 327 -10.97 3.93 -4.51
C ALA A 327 -9.83 4.20 -3.50
N ILE A 328 -8.59 3.86 -3.87
CA ILE A 328 -7.41 4.04 -3.01
C ILE A 328 -7.09 5.52 -2.81
N HIS A 329 -7.20 6.35 -3.87
CA HIS A 329 -7.03 7.80 -3.75
C HIS A 329 -8.03 8.38 -2.75
N GLY A 330 -9.31 8.04 -2.87
CA GLY A 330 -10.35 8.49 -1.96
C GLY A 330 -10.12 8.03 -0.51
N PHE A 331 -9.75 6.76 -0.29
CA PHE A 331 -9.40 6.26 1.05
C PHE A 331 -8.19 7.00 1.65
N LYS A 332 -7.15 7.26 0.86
CA LYS A 332 -5.99 8.04 1.31
C LYS A 332 -6.37 9.49 1.63
N ALA A 333 -7.21 10.11 0.81
CA ALA A 333 -7.68 11.48 1.04
C ALA A 333 -8.45 11.60 2.37
N ILE A 334 -9.29 10.61 2.70
CA ILE A 334 -10.06 10.62 3.95
C ILE A 334 -9.20 10.24 5.16
N LEU A 335 -8.44 9.12 5.07
CA LEU A 335 -7.76 8.54 6.22
C LEU A 335 -6.46 9.24 6.60
N LEU A 336 -5.76 9.83 5.61
CA LEU A 336 -4.41 10.40 5.84
C LEU A 336 -4.40 11.93 5.80
N LYS A 337 -5.36 12.55 5.08
CA LYS A 337 -5.34 13.99 4.82
C LYS A 337 -6.53 14.72 5.44
N ASP A 338 -7.44 14.00 6.10
CA ASP A 338 -8.73 14.55 6.59
C ASP A 338 -9.47 15.36 5.51
N GLY A 339 -9.38 14.89 4.26
CA GLY A 339 -9.98 15.55 3.11
C GLY A 339 -11.52 15.54 3.20
N GLY A 340 -12.15 16.72 2.95
CA GLY A 340 -13.58 16.83 2.87
C GLY A 340 -14.18 16.14 1.63
N PHE A 341 -15.52 16.18 1.47
CA PHE A 341 -16.20 15.67 0.25
C PHE A 341 -15.62 16.23 -1.05
N ALA A 342 -15.16 17.47 -1.04
CA ALA A 342 -14.51 18.10 -2.20
C ALA A 342 -13.25 17.34 -2.67
N ALA A 343 -12.52 16.72 -1.76
CA ALA A 343 -11.30 15.97 -2.09
C ALA A 343 -11.60 14.62 -2.77
N ILE A 344 -12.77 14.03 -2.53
CA ILE A 344 -13.16 12.71 -3.04
C ILE A 344 -14.29 12.75 -4.09
N GLN A 345 -14.80 13.92 -4.42
CA GLN A 345 -15.96 14.07 -5.34
C GLN A 345 -15.70 13.46 -6.71
N PHE A 346 -14.50 13.62 -7.23
CA PHE A 346 -14.10 13.06 -8.52
C PHE A 346 -14.01 11.53 -8.46
N ASP A 347 -13.47 10.99 -7.36
CA ASP A 347 -13.38 9.55 -7.13
C ASP A 347 -14.76 8.91 -7.05
N LEU A 348 -15.69 9.54 -6.30
CA LEU A 348 -17.07 9.09 -6.19
C LEU A 348 -17.80 9.15 -7.54
N LEU A 349 -17.59 10.22 -8.31
CA LEU A 349 -18.19 10.37 -9.63
C LEU A 349 -17.68 9.29 -10.60
N PHE A 350 -16.35 9.10 -10.66
CA PHE A 350 -15.76 8.10 -11.54
C PHE A 350 -16.25 6.70 -11.17
N LEU A 351 -16.15 6.30 -9.91
CA LEU A 351 -16.58 4.99 -9.42
C LEU A 351 -18.07 4.77 -9.64
N GLY A 352 -18.89 5.78 -9.41
CA GLY A 352 -20.33 5.72 -9.65
C GLY A 352 -20.68 5.51 -11.13
N ILE A 353 -20.09 6.29 -12.03
CA ILE A 353 -20.27 6.13 -13.49
C ILE A 353 -19.73 4.77 -13.96
N PHE A 354 -18.53 4.40 -13.51
CA PHE A 354 -17.91 3.13 -13.87
C PHE A 354 -18.76 1.94 -13.43
N GLY A 355 -19.22 1.92 -12.15
CA GLY A 355 -19.99 0.82 -11.61
C GLY A 355 -21.38 0.72 -12.25
N THR A 356 -22.09 1.83 -12.42
CA THR A 356 -23.40 1.83 -13.10
C THR A 356 -23.26 1.48 -14.58
N GLY A 357 -22.26 2.03 -15.25
CA GLY A 357 -21.99 1.75 -16.67
C GLY A 357 -21.68 0.27 -16.93
N THR A 358 -20.80 -0.33 -16.12
CA THR A 358 -20.47 -1.78 -16.23
C THR A 358 -21.68 -2.66 -15.96
N LEU A 359 -22.53 -2.34 -15.00
CA LEU A 359 -23.77 -3.07 -14.73
C LEU A 359 -24.78 -2.93 -15.87
N LEU A 360 -24.94 -1.73 -16.44
CA LEU A 360 -25.83 -1.50 -17.58
C LEU A 360 -25.37 -2.28 -18.83
N ILE A 361 -24.08 -2.35 -19.07
CA ILE A 361 -23.51 -3.13 -20.19
C ILE A 361 -23.65 -4.63 -19.93
N ALA A 362 -23.40 -5.09 -18.72
CA ALA A 362 -23.41 -6.50 -18.36
C ALA A 362 -24.83 -7.11 -18.35
N THR A 363 -25.84 -6.33 -17.95
CA THR A 363 -27.24 -6.80 -17.82
C THR A 363 -27.81 -7.41 -19.11
N PRO A 364 -27.72 -6.76 -20.29
CA PRO A 364 -28.23 -7.36 -21.54
C PRO A 364 -27.33 -8.50 -22.05
N LEU A 365 -26.07 -8.55 -21.64
CA LEU A 365 -25.15 -9.63 -21.99
C LEU A 365 -25.44 -10.92 -21.20
N PHE A 366 -26.15 -10.80 -20.09
CA PHE A 366 -26.52 -11.94 -19.26
C PHE A 366 -27.56 -12.81 -19.97
N LYS A 367 -27.17 -14.01 -20.31
CA LYS A 367 -28.07 -15.01 -20.91
C LYS A 367 -28.52 -15.97 -19.79
N ARG A 368 -29.82 -16.06 -19.59
CA ARG A 368 -30.43 -17.10 -18.77
C ARG A 368 -30.56 -18.36 -19.62
N THR A 369 -29.45 -19.06 -19.82
CA THR A 369 -29.42 -20.33 -20.59
C THR A 369 -29.31 -21.51 -19.65
N LEU A 370 -29.96 -22.63 -20.07
CA LEU A 370 -29.75 -23.95 -19.53
C LEU A 370 -28.28 -24.39 -19.64
#